data_978ee996aac099ed130696ab197b9b0c
#
_entry.id   978ee996aac099ed130696ab197b9b0c
#
_cell.length_a   1.000
_cell.length_b   1.000
_cell.length_c   1.000
_cell.angle_alpha   90.00
_cell.angle_beta   90.00
_cell.angle_gamma   90.00
#
_symmetry.space_group_name_H-M   'P 1'
#
loop_
_entity.id
_entity.type
_entity.pdbx_description
1 polymer ?
#
loop_
_entity_poly.entity_id
_entity_poly.type
_entity_poly.pdbx_seq_one_letter_code
_entity_poly.pdbx_strand_id
1 'polypeptide(L)'
;MKDGYRLVWADEFISDGKPDEGKWTFEVGGKWHNQELQAYTDHLKNACVSQGRLHIRAVKEPCEGRDYTSARMITYPHAAWQYGYFEVRAKIPCGIGSWPAIWLMPVASKQGVRWPLCGEIDMM
;
A
#
# COMPACT_ATOMS: atom_id res chain seq x y z
N MET A 1 6.86 -19.26 11.63
CA MET A 1 5.96 -19.69 10.53
C MET A 1 4.66 -20.20 11.16
N LYS A 2 3.51 -19.90 10.60
CA LYS A 2 2.22 -20.42 11.12
C LYS A 2 2.10 -21.90 10.83
N ASP A 3 1.78 -22.72 11.85
CA ASP A 3 1.64 -24.17 11.66
C ASP A 3 0.59 -24.53 10.62
N GLY A 4 0.93 -25.46 9.73
CA GLY A 4 0.08 -25.87 8.63
C GLY A 4 0.12 -24.96 7.39
N TYR A 5 0.90 -23.86 7.41
CA TYR A 5 1.07 -22.95 6.28
C TYR A 5 2.48 -23.01 5.71
N ARG A 6 2.56 -22.82 4.39
CA ARG A 6 3.82 -22.65 3.67
C ARG A 6 3.95 -21.19 3.26
N LEU A 7 5.12 -20.56 3.49
CA LEU A 7 5.41 -19.24 2.99
C LEU A 7 5.42 -19.25 1.46
N VAL A 8 4.59 -18.42 0.84
CA VAL A 8 4.47 -18.30 -0.62
C VAL A 8 4.91 -16.94 -1.14
N TRP A 9 4.88 -15.93 -0.29
CA TRP A 9 5.33 -14.57 -0.62
C TRP A 9 5.73 -13.83 0.65
N ALA A 10 6.77 -13.03 0.58
CA ALA A 10 7.18 -12.13 1.65
C ALA A 10 7.94 -10.93 1.08
N ASP A 11 7.90 -9.82 1.79
CA ASP A 11 8.85 -8.73 1.66
C ASP A 11 9.31 -8.28 3.03
N GLU A 12 10.58 -8.52 3.31
CA GLU A 12 11.25 -8.16 4.57
C GLU A 12 11.94 -6.81 4.48
N PHE A 13 11.82 -6.12 3.33
CA PHE A 13 12.35 -4.78 3.09
C PHE A 13 13.85 -4.63 3.45
N ILE A 14 14.67 -5.59 2.99
CA ILE A 14 16.09 -5.65 3.36
C ILE A 14 17.01 -4.75 2.54
N SER A 15 16.60 -4.35 1.34
CA SER A 15 17.41 -3.54 0.42
C SER A 15 17.01 -2.08 0.52
N ASP A 16 17.91 -1.23 1.02
CA ASP A 16 17.66 0.20 1.16
C ASP A 16 17.41 0.87 -0.21
N GLY A 17 16.53 1.87 -0.23
CA GLY A 17 16.17 2.64 -1.41
C GLY A 17 14.70 2.54 -1.79
N LYS A 18 14.41 2.37 -3.07
CA LYS A 18 13.04 2.12 -3.52
C LYS A 18 12.55 0.75 -3.06
N PRO A 19 11.24 0.60 -2.75
CA PRO A 19 10.62 -0.72 -2.66
C PRO A 19 10.85 -1.53 -3.92
N ASP A 20 10.96 -2.85 -3.77
CA ASP A 20 11.22 -3.79 -4.86
C ASP A 20 10.14 -3.69 -5.95
N GLU A 21 10.50 -3.17 -7.12
CA GLU A 21 9.59 -3.00 -8.26
C GLU A 21 9.13 -4.33 -8.88
N GLY A 22 9.76 -5.44 -8.54
CA GLY A 22 9.30 -6.79 -8.87
C GLY A 22 8.20 -7.31 -7.95
N LYS A 23 7.95 -6.63 -6.83
CA LYS A 23 6.91 -6.98 -5.85
C LYS A 23 5.82 -5.93 -5.73
N TRP A 24 6.14 -4.67 -5.94
CA TRP A 24 5.27 -3.54 -5.68
C TRP A 24 5.12 -2.63 -6.88
N THR A 25 3.90 -2.19 -7.08
CA THR A 25 3.53 -1.13 -8.04
C THR A 25 2.96 0.05 -7.26
N PHE A 26 3.27 1.27 -7.67
CA PHE A 26 2.67 2.48 -7.10
C PHE A 26 1.42 2.88 -7.88
N GLU A 27 0.38 3.23 -7.17
CA GLU A 27 -0.74 3.98 -7.72
C GLU A 27 -0.50 5.46 -7.43
N VAL A 28 -0.49 6.29 -8.46
CA VAL A 28 -0.13 7.71 -8.36
C VAL A 28 -1.28 8.63 -8.81
N GLY A 29 -1.27 9.87 -8.35
CA GLY A 29 -2.21 10.91 -8.73
C GLY A 29 -2.96 11.54 -7.57
N GLY A 30 -3.71 12.61 -7.87
CA GLY A 30 -4.46 13.42 -6.89
C GLY A 30 -5.97 13.16 -6.85
N LYS A 31 -6.50 12.20 -7.62
CA LYS A 31 -7.95 11.94 -7.71
C LYS A 31 -8.30 10.63 -7.04
N TRP A 32 -8.62 10.68 -5.76
CA TRP A 32 -9.00 9.53 -4.94
C TRP A 32 -10.39 9.71 -4.34
N HIS A 33 -10.97 8.60 -3.85
CA HIS A 33 -12.27 8.56 -3.21
C HIS A 33 -12.23 9.16 -1.79
N ASN A 34 -13.38 9.17 -1.12
CA ASN A 34 -13.52 9.49 0.31
C ASN A 34 -13.02 10.90 0.70
N GLN A 35 -12.93 11.84 -0.24
CA GLN A 35 -12.42 13.20 0.01
C GLN A 35 -10.99 13.21 0.60
N GLU A 36 -10.19 12.21 0.25
CA GLU A 36 -8.80 12.11 0.70
C GLU A 36 -8.02 13.38 0.34
N LEU A 37 -7.16 13.83 1.26
CA LEU A 37 -6.47 15.13 1.18
C LEU A 37 -5.15 15.08 0.42
N GLN A 38 -4.61 13.89 0.16
CA GLN A 38 -3.29 13.70 -0.46
C GLN A 38 -3.39 13.34 -1.94
N ALA A 39 -2.31 13.65 -2.65
CA ALA A 39 -1.92 12.97 -3.87
C ALA A 39 -0.97 11.82 -3.52
N TYR A 40 -1.05 10.70 -4.22
CA TYR A 40 -0.08 9.62 -4.10
C TYR A 40 1.03 9.77 -5.13
N THR A 41 2.25 9.47 -4.71
CA THR A 41 3.46 9.55 -5.54
C THR A 41 4.30 8.27 -5.38
N ASP A 42 5.24 8.07 -6.29
CA ASP A 42 6.29 7.05 -6.23
C ASP A 42 7.63 7.60 -5.75
N HIS A 43 7.63 8.77 -5.11
CA HIS A 43 8.84 9.43 -4.65
C HIS A 43 9.41 8.78 -3.39
N LEU A 44 10.73 8.70 -3.27
CA LEU A 44 11.43 8.16 -2.09
C LEU A 44 11.08 8.88 -0.78
N LYS A 45 10.69 10.15 -0.84
CA LYS A 45 10.23 10.87 0.35
C LYS A 45 8.91 10.34 0.90
N ASN A 46 8.04 9.78 0.03
CA ASN A 46 6.76 9.21 0.43
C ASN A 46 6.84 7.70 0.69
N ALA A 47 7.68 6.97 -0.06
CA ALA A 47 7.92 5.55 0.20
C ALA A 47 9.38 5.18 -0.02
N CYS A 48 10.05 4.69 1.00
CA CYS A 48 11.41 4.17 0.88
C CYS A 48 11.65 3.02 1.86
N VAL A 49 12.58 2.16 1.49
CA VAL A 49 13.12 1.14 2.38
C VAL A 49 14.38 1.68 3.04
N SER A 50 14.49 1.54 4.34
CA SER A 50 15.69 1.88 5.09
C SER A 50 15.74 1.11 6.40
N GLN A 51 16.91 0.61 6.75
CA GLN A 51 17.16 -0.14 7.99
C GLN A 51 16.21 -1.33 8.16
N GLY A 52 15.96 -2.09 7.09
CA GLY A 52 15.09 -3.27 7.12
C GLY A 52 13.61 -2.93 7.31
N ARG A 53 13.15 -1.76 6.87
CA ARG A 53 11.75 -1.33 7.02
C ARG A 53 11.29 -0.52 5.81
N LEU A 54 10.05 -0.75 5.41
CA LEU A 54 9.34 0.16 4.54
C LEU A 54 8.83 1.36 5.36
N HIS A 55 9.13 2.56 4.89
CA HIS A 55 8.59 3.81 5.42
C HIS A 55 7.62 4.42 4.42
N ILE A 56 6.36 4.53 4.78
CA ILE A 56 5.35 5.31 4.05
C ILE A 56 5.11 6.59 4.83
N ARG A 57 5.27 7.73 4.18
CA ARG A 57 5.19 9.06 4.81
C ARG A 57 4.16 9.93 4.13
N ALA A 58 3.27 10.51 4.93
CA ALA A 58 2.48 11.65 4.51
C ALA A 58 3.32 12.93 4.72
N VAL A 59 3.43 13.76 3.68
CA VAL A 59 4.20 15.00 3.68
C VAL A 59 3.25 16.14 3.33
N LYS A 60 3.31 17.24 4.10
CA LYS A 60 2.55 18.45 3.79
C LYS A 60 3.29 19.23 2.69
N GLU A 61 2.81 19.08 1.48
CA GLU A 61 3.33 19.77 0.29
C GLU A 61 2.28 19.75 -0.82
N PRO A 62 2.20 20.79 -1.64
CA PRO A 62 1.25 20.84 -2.75
C PRO A 62 1.68 19.87 -3.86
N CYS A 63 0.71 19.07 -4.33
CA CYS A 63 0.89 18.17 -5.46
C CYS A 63 -0.48 17.88 -6.10
N GLU A 64 -0.59 18.05 -7.42
CA GLU A 64 -1.81 17.76 -8.19
C GLU A 64 -3.12 18.33 -7.60
N GLY A 65 -3.06 19.56 -7.06
CA GLY A 65 -4.21 20.23 -6.44
C GLY A 65 -4.56 19.69 -5.05
N ARG A 66 -3.66 18.95 -4.41
CA ARG A 66 -3.76 18.49 -3.03
C ARG A 66 -2.68 19.13 -2.17
N ASP A 67 -2.93 19.24 -0.86
CA ASP A 67 -2.01 19.88 0.10
C ASP A 67 -1.04 18.90 0.76
N TYR A 68 -1.18 17.62 0.46
CA TYR A 68 -0.36 16.55 1.02
C TYR A 68 0.04 15.57 -0.07
N THR A 69 1.18 14.90 0.15
CA THR A 69 1.58 13.71 -0.62
C THR A 69 1.71 12.51 0.30
N SER A 70 1.51 11.32 -0.24
CA SER A 70 1.74 10.06 0.44
C SER A 70 2.06 8.97 -0.60
N ALA A 71 2.06 7.70 -0.21
CA ALA A 71 2.24 6.60 -1.13
C ALA A 71 1.14 5.55 -0.97
N ARG A 72 0.74 4.97 -2.11
CA ARG A 72 -0.16 3.83 -2.20
C ARG A 72 0.51 2.76 -3.03
N MET A 73 0.81 1.63 -2.40
CA MET A 73 1.53 0.51 -2.99
C MET A 73 0.63 -0.71 -3.08
N ILE A 74 0.70 -1.42 -4.20
CA ILE A 74 -0.07 -2.63 -4.45
C ILE A 74 0.82 -3.74 -4.99
N THR A 75 0.46 -4.99 -4.76
CA THR A 75 1.18 -6.14 -5.30
C THR A 75 0.78 -6.50 -6.73
N TYR A 76 -0.33 -5.98 -7.25
CA TYR A 76 -0.73 -6.20 -8.64
C TYR A 76 0.22 -5.45 -9.61
N PRO A 77 0.65 -6.05 -10.74
CA PRO A 77 0.28 -7.38 -11.26
C PRO A 77 1.18 -8.53 -10.77
N HIS A 78 2.13 -8.30 -9.87
CA HIS A 78 3.18 -9.25 -9.50
C HIS A 78 2.67 -10.43 -8.67
N ALA A 79 1.71 -10.18 -7.77
CA ALA A 79 1.17 -11.22 -6.90
C ALA A 79 -0.30 -10.97 -6.57
N ALA A 80 -1.08 -12.05 -6.46
CA ALA A 80 -2.44 -12.10 -5.96
C ALA A 80 -2.73 -13.47 -5.34
N TRP A 81 -3.60 -13.51 -4.35
CA TRP A 81 -3.93 -14.75 -3.62
C TRP A 81 -5.44 -14.87 -3.46
N GLN A 82 -5.95 -16.06 -3.56
CA GLN A 82 -7.37 -16.36 -3.31
C GLN A 82 -7.62 -16.74 -1.85
N TYR A 83 -6.69 -17.46 -1.25
CA TYR A 83 -6.74 -17.91 0.14
C TYR A 83 -5.37 -17.73 0.78
N GLY A 84 -5.33 -17.65 2.10
CA GLY A 84 -4.07 -17.64 2.80
C GLY A 84 -4.16 -17.06 4.21
N TYR A 85 -3.05 -17.10 4.89
CA TYR A 85 -2.80 -16.39 6.13
C TYR A 85 -1.88 -15.21 5.82
N PHE A 86 -2.31 -14.00 6.20
CA PHE A 86 -1.56 -12.76 6.00
C PHE A 86 -1.07 -12.26 7.36
N GLU A 87 0.21 -11.94 7.41
CA GLU A 87 0.83 -11.38 8.60
C GLU A 87 1.62 -10.13 8.21
N VAL A 88 1.33 -9.02 8.85
CA VAL A 88 2.03 -7.74 8.64
C VAL A 88 2.46 -7.18 9.97
N ARG A 89 3.74 -6.86 10.12
CA ARG A 89 4.28 -6.13 11.25
C ARG A 89 4.40 -4.66 10.88
N ALA A 90 3.62 -3.81 11.52
CA ALA A 90 3.57 -2.38 11.22
C ALA A 90 3.62 -1.52 12.48
N LYS A 91 4.21 -0.33 12.34
CA LYS A 91 4.05 0.79 13.27
C LYS A 91 3.23 1.85 12.55
N ILE A 92 1.99 2.04 13.00
CA ILE A 92 1.05 2.97 12.38
C ILE A 92 1.13 4.36 13.00
N PRO A 93 0.84 5.44 12.24
CA PRO A 93 0.72 6.79 12.78
C PRO A 93 -0.52 6.91 13.67
N CYS A 94 -0.46 7.81 14.67
CA CYS A 94 -1.55 8.08 15.60
C CYS A 94 -2.05 9.53 15.52
N GLY A 95 -1.66 10.28 14.50
CA GLY A 95 -2.07 11.68 14.33
C GLY A 95 -3.53 11.83 13.95
N ILE A 96 -4.20 12.87 14.45
CA ILE A 96 -5.56 13.23 14.04
C ILE A 96 -5.58 13.48 12.53
N GLY A 97 -6.53 12.83 11.82
CA GLY A 97 -6.65 12.91 10.37
C GLY A 97 -5.73 11.95 9.60
N SER A 98 -4.88 11.16 10.28
CA SER A 98 -4.15 10.09 9.61
C SER A 98 -5.07 8.90 9.33
N TRP A 99 -4.89 8.29 8.17
CA TRP A 99 -5.64 7.11 7.74
C TRP A 99 -4.69 6.07 7.15
N PRO A 100 -3.93 5.36 7.98
CA PRO A 100 -3.14 4.23 7.51
C PRO A 100 -4.06 3.06 7.16
N ALA A 101 -3.71 2.29 6.13
CA ALA A 101 -4.49 1.12 5.73
C ALA A 101 -3.59 -0.02 5.27
N ILE A 102 -3.95 -1.23 5.67
CA ILE A 102 -3.42 -2.50 5.18
C ILE A 102 -4.62 -3.35 4.80
N TRP A 103 -4.80 -3.61 3.51
CA TRP A 103 -6.03 -4.14 2.98
C TRP A 103 -5.84 -4.94 1.69
N LEU A 104 -6.86 -5.68 1.29
CA LEU A 104 -6.86 -6.49 0.09
C LEU A 104 -7.99 -6.02 -0.84
N MET A 105 -7.63 -5.75 -2.09
CA MET A 105 -8.56 -5.44 -3.16
C MET A 105 -8.52 -6.55 -4.20
N PRO A 106 -9.66 -7.11 -4.61
CA PRO A 106 -9.70 -8.17 -5.61
C PRO A 106 -9.12 -7.74 -6.95
N VAL A 107 -8.46 -8.67 -7.64
CA VAL A 107 -7.96 -8.46 -9.01
C VAL A 107 -9.09 -8.05 -9.96
N ALA A 108 -10.32 -8.50 -9.72
CA ALA A 108 -11.51 -8.12 -10.47
C ALA A 108 -11.70 -6.58 -10.55
N SER A 109 -11.26 -5.83 -9.55
CA SER A 109 -11.31 -4.35 -9.56
C SER A 109 -10.45 -3.75 -10.69
N LYS A 110 -9.35 -4.41 -11.06
CA LYS A 110 -8.49 -4.04 -12.18
C LYS A 110 -9.03 -4.52 -13.54
N GLN A 111 -10.04 -5.37 -13.51
CA GLN A 111 -10.72 -5.94 -14.69
C GLN A 111 -12.08 -5.30 -14.95
N GLY A 112 -12.37 -4.17 -14.30
CA GLY A 112 -13.59 -3.38 -14.52
C GLY A 112 -14.75 -3.69 -13.59
N VAL A 113 -14.62 -4.61 -12.65
CA VAL A 113 -15.65 -4.82 -11.61
C VAL A 113 -15.48 -3.73 -10.55
N ARG A 114 -16.49 -2.86 -10.47
CA ARG A 114 -16.42 -1.69 -9.57
C ARG A 114 -16.74 -2.07 -8.12
N TRP A 115 -16.12 -1.34 -7.20
CA TRP A 115 -16.53 -1.35 -5.80
C TRP A 115 -18.00 -0.84 -5.66
N PRO A 116 -18.82 -1.41 -4.77
CA PRO A 116 -18.51 -2.48 -3.80
C PRO A 116 -18.68 -3.91 -4.34
N LEU A 117 -19.09 -4.09 -5.60
CA LEU A 117 -19.36 -5.41 -6.18
C LEU A 117 -18.12 -6.32 -6.26
N CYS A 118 -16.94 -5.74 -6.42
CA CYS A 118 -15.70 -6.53 -6.40
C CYS A 118 -15.36 -7.09 -5.01
N GLY A 119 -15.88 -6.48 -3.94
CA GLY A 119 -15.49 -6.78 -2.57
C GLY A 119 -14.22 -6.07 -2.12
N GLU A 120 -13.91 -6.16 -0.83
CA GLU A 120 -12.72 -5.58 -0.17
C GLU A 120 -12.52 -6.30 1.16
N ILE A 121 -11.29 -6.47 1.60
CA ILE A 121 -10.96 -7.01 2.93
C ILE A 121 -9.95 -6.08 3.60
N ASP A 122 -10.35 -5.46 4.68
CA ASP A 122 -9.48 -4.59 5.47
C ASP A 122 -8.89 -5.38 6.64
N MET A 123 -7.56 -5.40 6.71
CA MET A 123 -6.84 -5.96 7.86
C MET A 123 -6.61 -4.89 8.92
N MET A 124 -6.59 -3.63 8.50
CA MET A 124 -6.49 -2.46 9.35
C MET A 124 -7.03 -1.24 8.62
#